data_c6d06ab29d3dda2764309fde9969d970
#
_entry.id   c6d06ab29d3dda2764309fde9969d970
#
_cell.length_a   1.000
_cell.length_b   1.000
_cell.length_c   1.000
_cell.angle_alpha   90.00
_cell.angle_beta   90.00
_cell.angle_gamma   90.00
#
_symmetry.space_group_name_H-M   'P 1'
#
loop_
_entity.id
_entity.type
_entity.pdbx_description
1 polymer ?
#
loop_
_entity_poly.entity_id
_entity_poly.type
_entity_poly.pdbx_seq_one_letter_code
_entity_poly.pdbx_strand_id
1 'polypeptide(L)'
;MQIGAVRHNQAMATANPTLGLTPKRMLMLSAVVAVVTIVLKTLAWYVTDSVGLLSDAMESFVNLASALFALLMVTIAARPADDDHPFGHFKAEYFSSGFEGVLIIAAALGIIWAAAHRIFDPQPLQQLGWGLVLSAVSSALNGALAWLMFRAAREHRSIALEADARHLVTDVWTSGGVIVGILLVMLTGWLWLDAVVAIGVALNILREGVHLIWRSSQGLMDEALEPDVVALIRETLNGFEHRRAEVSIIRFDHMISRKAGQRLFVDVHMHMPASWSLGRAAALRTSVEQALMSAVPGLRATIQLLPSDMEAHFDDEKNSI
;
A
#
# COMPACT_ATOMS: atom_id res chain seq x y z
N MET A 1 -53.90 12.59 9.14
CA MET A 1 -52.67 13.08 9.79
C MET A 1 -51.52 12.62 8.95
N GLN A 2 -50.92 13.57 8.16
CA GLN A 2 -49.96 13.33 7.05
C GLN A 2 -48.63 12.99 7.61
N ILE A 3 -48.05 11.86 7.17
CA ILE A 3 -46.65 11.51 7.39
C ILE A 3 -45.85 12.06 6.22
N GLY A 4 -45.07 13.11 6.51
CA GLY A 4 -44.23 13.77 5.54
C GLY A 4 -43.08 12.87 5.05
N ALA A 5 -43.10 12.57 3.77
CA ALA A 5 -42.00 11.93 3.05
C ALA A 5 -40.81 12.89 2.96
N VAL A 6 -39.73 12.58 3.68
CA VAL A 6 -38.44 13.24 3.50
C VAL A 6 -37.87 12.79 2.15
N ARG A 7 -38.05 13.64 1.14
CA ARG A 7 -37.38 13.49 -0.14
C ARG A 7 -35.88 13.76 0.06
N HIS A 8 -35.11 12.67 0.09
CA HIS A 8 -33.67 12.75 -0.08
C HIS A 8 -33.38 13.27 -1.49
N ASN A 9 -33.00 14.53 -1.55
CA ASN A 9 -32.58 15.20 -2.79
C ASN A 9 -31.24 14.59 -3.22
N GLN A 10 -31.30 13.55 -4.05
CA GLN A 10 -30.18 13.09 -4.85
C GLN A 10 -29.95 14.09 -5.97
N ALA A 11 -29.23 15.15 -5.67
CA ALA A 11 -28.57 15.92 -6.70
C ALA A 11 -27.43 15.04 -7.24
N MET A 12 -27.74 14.12 -8.14
CA MET A 12 -26.75 13.55 -9.06
C MET A 12 -26.23 14.72 -9.90
N ALA A 13 -25.08 15.24 -9.47
CA ALA A 13 -24.24 15.99 -10.37
C ALA A 13 -23.82 15.02 -11.47
N THR A 14 -24.48 15.11 -12.61
CA THR A 14 -24.11 14.49 -13.88
C THR A 14 -22.80 15.15 -14.32
N ALA A 15 -21.67 14.74 -13.74
CA ALA A 15 -20.39 15.04 -14.33
C ALA A 15 -20.36 14.32 -15.68
N ASN A 16 -20.40 15.08 -16.77
CA ASN A 16 -20.13 14.56 -18.10
C ASN A 16 -18.84 13.77 -18.05
N PRO A 17 -18.79 12.49 -18.49
CA PRO A 17 -17.57 11.71 -18.51
C PRO A 17 -16.61 12.36 -19.51
N THR A 18 -15.70 13.17 -19.01
CA THR A 18 -14.88 14.07 -19.84
C THR A 18 -13.78 13.33 -20.59
N LEU A 19 -13.55 12.05 -20.33
CA LEU A 19 -12.49 11.27 -20.99
C LEU A 19 -12.95 9.91 -21.55
N GLY A 20 -14.09 9.36 -21.16
CA GLY A 20 -14.57 8.04 -21.64
C GLY A 20 -13.61 6.88 -21.41
N LEU A 21 -12.56 7.08 -20.59
CA LEU A 21 -11.51 6.09 -20.34
C LEU A 21 -11.87 5.30 -19.09
N THR A 22 -12.07 4.00 -19.27
CA THR A 22 -12.27 3.08 -18.15
C THR A 22 -10.98 2.94 -17.31
N PRO A 23 -11.06 2.58 -16.00
CA PRO A 23 -9.88 2.36 -15.16
C PRO A 23 -8.84 1.43 -15.80
N LYS A 24 -9.29 0.37 -16.48
CA LYS A 24 -8.41 -0.56 -17.20
C LYS A 24 -7.61 0.14 -18.31
N ARG A 25 -8.26 1.01 -19.09
CA ARG A 25 -7.57 1.76 -20.16
C ARG A 25 -6.57 2.75 -19.61
N MET A 26 -6.89 3.37 -18.46
CA MET A 26 -5.96 4.27 -17.79
C MET A 26 -4.71 3.54 -17.29
N LEU A 27 -4.86 2.37 -16.68
CA LEU A 27 -3.71 1.53 -16.27
C LEU A 27 -2.89 1.04 -17.47
N MET A 28 -3.53 0.70 -18.59
CA MET A 28 -2.81 0.35 -19.83
C MET A 28 -2.01 1.56 -20.37
N LEU A 29 -2.60 2.76 -20.33
CA LEU A 29 -1.90 3.98 -20.70
C LEU A 29 -0.72 4.26 -19.78
N SER A 30 -0.88 4.05 -18.47
CA SER A 30 0.21 4.14 -17.48
C SER A 30 1.36 3.21 -17.82
N ALA A 31 1.08 1.95 -18.14
CA ALA A 31 2.11 0.98 -18.53
C ALA A 31 2.87 1.41 -19.80
N VAL A 32 2.17 1.94 -20.80
CA VAL A 32 2.82 2.45 -22.03
C VAL A 32 3.69 3.67 -21.73
N VAL A 33 3.18 4.62 -20.94
CA VAL A 33 3.96 5.80 -20.54
C VAL A 33 5.17 5.40 -19.71
N ALA A 34 5.04 4.42 -18.80
CA ALA A 34 6.17 3.89 -18.01
C ALA A 34 7.29 3.37 -18.91
N VAL A 35 6.96 2.60 -19.96
CA VAL A 35 7.98 2.13 -20.91
C VAL A 35 8.63 3.30 -21.65
N VAL A 36 7.85 4.28 -22.09
CA VAL A 36 8.38 5.47 -22.78
C VAL A 36 9.28 6.28 -21.87
N THR A 37 8.88 6.50 -20.61
CA THR A 37 9.68 7.26 -19.64
C THR A 37 10.98 6.54 -19.27
N ILE A 38 10.97 5.21 -19.14
CA ILE A 38 12.19 4.41 -18.96
C ILE A 38 13.15 4.63 -20.11
N VAL A 39 12.69 4.57 -21.36
CA VAL A 39 13.53 4.80 -22.54
C VAL A 39 14.11 6.22 -22.52
N LEU A 40 13.29 7.23 -22.24
CA LEU A 40 13.75 8.63 -22.18
C LEU A 40 14.78 8.86 -21.07
N LYS A 41 14.55 8.34 -19.87
CA LYS A 41 15.46 8.45 -18.72
C LYS A 41 16.77 7.71 -18.96
N THR A 42 16.72 6.51 -19.55
CA THR A 42 17.91 5.75 -19.92
C THR A 42 18.73 6.47 -20.99
N LEU A 43 18.09 7.06 -22.00
CA LEU A 43 18.76 7.87 -23.01
C LEU A 43 19.37 9.14 -22.39
N ALA A 44 18.67 9.80 -21.47
CA ALA A 44 19.18 10.97 -20.76
C ALA A 44 20.48 10.63 -20.01
N TRP A 45 20.49 9.54 -19.25
CA TRP A 45 21.70 9.03 -18.61
C TRP A 45 22.80 8.70 -19.61
N TYR A 46 22.50 7.91 -20.64
CA TYR A 46 23.48 7.45 -21.63
C TYR A 46 24.19 8.62 -22.38
N VAL A 47 23.43 9.67 -22.65
CA VAL A 47 23.96 10.86 -23.38
C VAL A 47 24.77 11.76 -22.45
N THR A 48 24.45 11.83 -21.16
CA THR A 48 25.07 12.75 -20.20
C THR A 48 26.15 12.14 -19.35
N ASP A 49 26.07 10.82 -19.14
CA ASP A 49 26.87 10.09 -18.15
C ASP A 49 26.69 10.63 -16.72
N SER A 50 25.52 11.24 -16.41
CA SER A 50 25.16 11.74 -15.08
C SER A 50 24.71 10.62 -14.16
N VAL A 51 25.31 10.51 -12.97
CA VAL A 51 24.89 9.52 -11.96
C VAL A 51 23.52 9.87 -11.38
N GLY A 52 23.17 11.15 -11.34
CA GLY A 52 21.81 11.57 -10.95
C GLY A 52 20.75 11.06 -11.93
N LEU A 53 21.01 11.17 -13.25
CA LEU A 53 20.10 10.62 -14.27
C LEU A 53 20.10 9.08 -14.30
N LEU A 54 21.22 8.43 -13.96
CA LEU A 54 21.26 6.99 -13.75
C LEU A 54 20.32 6.58 -12.60
N SER A 55 20.34 7.31 -11.48
CA SER A 55 19.43 7.09 -10.34
C SER A 55 17.97 7.13 -10.77
N ASP A 56 17.59 8.17 -11.52
CA ASP A 56 16.23 8.36 -12.03
C ASP A 56 15.80 7.23 -13.03
N ALA A 57 16.72 6.77 -13.87
CA ALA A 57 16.47 5.63 -14.75
C ALA A 57 16.33 4.32 -13.99
N MET A 58 17.20 4.04 -13.01
CA MET A 58 17.17 2.83 -12.19
C MET A 58 15.88 2.73 -11.38
N GLU A 59 15.40 3.83 -10.77
CA GLU A 59 14.13 3.91 -10.08
C GLU A 59 12.97 3.48 -11.00
N SER A 60 12.94 3.98 -12.23
CA SER A 60 11.90 3.62 -13.21
C SER A 60 11.95 2.14 -13.63
N PHE A 61 13.14 1.53 -13.74
CA PHE A 61 13.27 0.09 -13.97
C PHE A 61 12.76 -0.74 -12.80
N VAL A 62 13.10 -0.35 -11.57
CA VAL A 62 12.60 -1.00 -10.34
C VAL A 62 11.08 -0.95 -10.32
N ASN A 63 10.49 0.21 -10.58
CA ASN A 63 9.03 0.40 -10.58
C ASN A 63 8.33 -0.52 -11.59
N LEU A 64 8.87 -0.65 -12.81
CA LEU A 64 8.29 -1.56 -13.80
C LEU A 64 8.42 -3.04 -13.37
N ALA A 65 9.59 -3.45 -12.89
CA ALA A 65 9.82 -4.82 -12.42
C ALA A 65 8.91 -5.17 -11.24
N SER A 66 8.77 -4.24 -10.29
CA SER A 66 7.88 -4.37 -9.13
C SER A 66 6.42 -4.47 -9.53
N ALA A 67 5.97 -3.64 -10.48
CA ALA A 67 4.59 -3.68 -10.97
C ALA A 67 4.25 -5.02 -11.63
N LEU A 68 5.16 -5.57 -12.42
CA LEU A 68 4.98 -6.89 -13.05
C LEU A 68 4.92 -8.02 -12.00
N PHE A 69 5.79 -7.96 -11.00
CA PHE A 69 5.79 -8.94 -9.92
C PHE A 69 4.55 -8.80 -9.03
N ALA A 70 4.12 -7.56 -8.73
CA ALA A 70 2.89 -7.28 -8.00
C ALA A 70 1.66 -7.87 -8.71
N LEU A 71 1.57 -7.71 -10.03
CA LEU A 71 0.48 -8.29 -10.81
C LEU A 71 0.43 -9.82 -10.69
N LEU A 72 1.60 -10.48 -10.70
CA LEU A 72 1.71 -11.91 -10.48
C LEU A 72 1.23 -12.29 -9.07
N MET A 73 1.69 -11.59 -8.03
CA MET A 73 1.35 -11.89 -6.63
C MET A 73 -0.13 -11.63 -6.33
N VAL A 74 -0.71 -10.55 -6.85
CA VAL A 74 -2.15 -10.28 -6.72
C VAL A 74 -2.99 -11.37 -7.42
N THR A 75 -2.52 -11.86 -8.56
CA THR A 75 -3.18 -12.98 -9.25
C THR A 75 -3.14 -14.27 -8.42
N ILE A 76 -2.04 -14.53 -7.72
CA ILE A 76 -1.92 -15.65 -6.78
C ILE A 76 -2.81 -15.42 -5.56
N ALA A 77 -2.80 -14.24 -4.97
CA ALA A 77 -3.60 -13.88 -3.81
C ALA A 77 -5.11 -14.03 -4.04
N ALA A 78 -5.55 -13.85 -5.29
CA ALA A 78 -6.95 -14.01 -5.68
C ALA A 78 -7.39 -15.48 -5.82
N ARG A 79 -6.47 -16.45 -5.74
CA ARG A 79 -6.83 -17.87 -5.79
C ARG A 79 -7.61 -18.28 -4.54
N PRO A 80 -8.63 -19.16 -4.68
CA PRO A 80 -9.34 -19.70 -3.52
C PRO A 80 -8.40 -20.51 -2.63
N ALA A 81 -8.85 -20.76 -1.41
CA ALA A 81 -8.20 -21.72 -0.51
C ALA A 81 -8.13 -23.10 -1.17
N ASP A 82 -7.03 -23.81 -0.94
CA ASP A 82 -6.77 -25.17 -1.37
C ASP A 82 -6.23 -26.01 -0.20
N ASP A 83 -5.89 -27.27 -0.45
CA ASP A 83 -5.42 -28.20 0.58
C ASP A 83 -4.08 -27.76 1.20
N ASP A 84 -3.21 -27.13 0.42
CA ASP A 84 -1.90 -26.62 0.89
C ASP A 84 -2.02 -25.25 1.58
N HIS A 85 -3.05 -24.45 1.24
CA HIS A 85 -3.29 -23.13 1.76
C HIS A 85 -4.75 -22.96 2.23
N PRO A 86 -5.16 -23.60 3.35
CA PRO A 86 -6.56 -23.62 3.83
C PRO A 86 -7.13 -22.24 4.17
N PHE A 87 -6.29 -21.27 4.48
CA PHE A 87 -6.70 -19.87 4.74
C PHE A 87 -6.69 -18.98 3.49
N GLY A 88 -6.32 -19.55 2.33
CA GLY A 88 -6.17 -18.82 1.06
C GLY A 88 -4.76 -18.23 0.88
N HIS A 89 -4.56 -17.58 -0.24
CA HIS A 89 -3.25 -17.08 -0.70
C HIS A 89 -3.02 -15.58 -0.43
N PHE A 90 -3.84 -14.96 0.43
CA PHE A 90 -3.85 -13.50 0.63
C PHE A 90 -2.49 -12.91 1.02
N LYS A 91 -1.65 -13.66 1.73
CA LYS A 91 -0.29 -13.22 2.12
C LYS A 91 0.69 -13.10 0.95
N ALA A 92 0.33 -13.60 -0.25
CA ALA A 92 1.17 -13.42 -1.44
C ALA A 92 1.43 -11.94 -1.78
N GLU A 93 0.52 -11.03 -1.44
CA GLU A 93 0.72 -9.59 -1.64
C GLU A 93 1.92 -9.05 -0.85
N TYR A 94 2.22 -9.60 0.33
CA TYR A 94 3.38 -9.16 1.12
C TYR A 94 4.71 -9.54 0.46
N PHE A 95 4.77 -10.66 -0.27
CA PHE A 95 5.96 -11.01 -1.06
C PHE A 95 6.23 -9.99 -2.16
N SER A 96 5.17 -9.38 -2.73
CA SER A 96 5.34 -8.30 -3.70
C SER A 96 6.05 -7.09 -3.09
N SER A 97 5.55 -6.59 -1.97
CA SER A 97 6.17 -5.44 -1.28
C SER A 97 7.58 -5.74 -0.78
N GLY A 98 7.83 -6.98 -0.30
CA GLY A 98 9.17 -7.41 0.10
C GLY A 98 10.15 -7.46 -1.07
N PHE A 99 9.75 -8.01 -2.21
CA PHE A 99 10.55 -8.07 -3.42
C PHE A 99 10.87 -6.67 -3.95
N GLU A 100 9.88 -5.79 -4.01
CA GLU A 100 10.08 -4.40 -4.39
C GLU A 100 11.10 -3.71 -3.47
N GLY A 101 10.96 -3.88 -2.15
CA GLY A 101 11.93 -3.34 -1.19
C GLY A 101 13.36 -3.83 -1.42
N VAL A 102 13.55 -5.11 -1.76
CA VAL A 102 14.87 -5.66 -2.10
C VAL A 102 15.43 -5.03 -3.38
N LEU A 103 14.62 -4.88 -4.43
CA LEU A 103 15.05 -4.24 -5.68
C LEU A 103 15.44 -2.77 -5.45
N ILE A 104 14.65 -2.05 -4.68
CA ILE A 104 14.90 -0.64 -4.30
C ILE A 104 16.23 -0.52 -3.55
N ILE A 105 16.49 -1.38 -2.56
CA ILE A 105 17.75 -1.38 -1.80
C ILE A 105 18.93 -1.69 -2.73
N ALA A 106 18.82 -2.70 -3.59
CA ALA A 106 19.87 -3.06 -4.52
C ALA A 106 20.19 -1.91 -5.49
N ALA A 107 19.17 -1.25 -6.04
CA ALA A 107 19.34 -0.08 -6.89
C ALA A 107 20.01 1.09 -6.13
N ALA A 108 19.53 1.41 -4.92
CA ALA A 108 20.09 2.49 -4.10
C ALA A 108 21.57 2.25 -3.76
N LEU A 109 21.94 1.03 -3.39
CA LEU A 109 23.35 0.68 -3.13
C LEU A 109 24.22 0.78 -4.39
N GLY A 110 23.70 0.36 -5.55
CA GLY A 110 24.39 0.51 -6.82
C GLY A 110 24.62 2.00 -7.19
N ILE A 111 23.61 2.84 -6.96
CA ILE A 111 23.70 4.29 -7.20
C ILE A 111 24.73 4.93 -6.25
N ILE A 112 24.68 4.59 -4.95
CA ILE A 112 25.65 5.10 -3.95
C ILE A 112 27.06 4.69 -4.34
N TRP A 113 27.27 3.44 -4.76
CA TRP A 113 28.57 2.96 -5.20
C TRP A 113 29.08 3.73 -6.44
N ALA A 114 28.23 3.90 -7.47
CA ALA A 114 28.57 4.65 -8.67
C ALA A 114 28.89 6.13 -8.37
N ALA A 115 28.06 6.77 -7.52
CA ALA A 115 28.25 8.15 -7.11
C ALA A 115 29.51 8.34 -6.26
N ALA A 116 29.81 7.42 -5.34
CA ALA A 116 31.03 7.46 -4.56
C ALA A 116 32.27 7.35 -5.46
N HIS A 117 32.24 6.43 -6.43
CA HIS A 117 33.34 6.32 -7.41
C HIS A 117 33.53 7.61 -8.21
N ARG A 118 32.42 8.26 -8.60
CA ARG A 118 32.43 9.52 -9.34
C ARG A 118 32.99 10.70 -8.54
N ILE A 119 32.89 10.68 -7.21
CA ILE A 119 33.52 11.71 -6.35
C ILE A 119 35.03 11.59 -6.37
N PHE A 120 35.58 10.36 -6.39
CA PHE A 120 37.02 10.14 -6.40
C PHE A 120 37.66 10.28 -7.81
N ASP A 121 36.87 10.00 -8.85
CA ASP A 121 37.27 10.14 -10.25
C ASP A 121 36.24 10.98 -11.03
N PRO A 122 36.26 12.32 -10.86
CA PRO A 122 35.30 13.20 -11.52
C PRO A 122 35.46 13.17 -13.04
N GLN A 123 34.43 12.71 -13.73
CA GLN A 123 34.35 12.74 -15.18
C GLN A 123 33.48 13.90 -15.64
N PRO A 124 33.85 14.59 -16.73
CA PRO A 124 33.01 15.67 -17.25
C PRO A 124 31.67 15.13 -17.75
N LEU A 125 30.60 15.78 -17.34
CA LEU A 125 29.27 15.47 -17.85
C LEU A 125 29.16 15.93 -19.30
N GLN A 126 28.58 15.08 -20.15
CA GLN A 126 28.44 15.34 -21.58
C GLN A 126 27.02 15.81 -21.88
N GLN A 127 26.85 16.63 -22.90
CA GLN A 127 25.56 17.00 -23.49
C GLN A 127 24.44 17.31 -22.47
N LEU A 128 24.77 17.99 -21.38
CA LEU A 128 23.84 18.29 -20.26
C LEU A 128 22.50 18.88 -20.72
N GLY A 129 22.50 19.70 -21.78
CA GLY A 129 21.28 20.28 -22.34
C GLY A 129 20.29 19.20 -22.83
N TRP A 130 20.78 18.18 -23.54
CA TRP A 130 19.94 17.07 -24.00
C TRP A 130 19.44 16.19 -22.85
N GLY A 131 20.29 15.93 -21.86
CA GLY A 131 19.87 15.21 -20.64
C GLY A 131 18.74 15.90 -19.91
N LEU A 132 18.85 17.22 -19.71
CA LEU A 132 17.79 18.02 -19.11
C LEU A 132 16.50 17.99 -19.91
N VAL A 133 16.57 18.12 -21.25
CA VAL A 133 15.37 18.06 -22.11
C VAL A 133 14.69 16.69 -22.00
N LEU A 134 15.44 15.60 -22.08
CA LEU A 134 14.89 14.25 -22.01
C LEU A 134 14.27 13.96 -20.63
N SER A 135 14.95 14.36 -19.54
CA SER A 135 14.42 14.21 -18.17
C SER A 135 13.19 15.09 -17.95
N ALA A 136 13.19 16.33 -18.41
CA ALA A 136 12.04 17.23 -18.30
C ALA A 136 10.84 16.71 -19.09
N VAL A 137 11.05 16.17 -20.31
CA VAL A 137 9.98 15.56 -21.11
C VAL A 137 9.41 14.33 -20.40
N SER A 138 10.27 13.46 -19.86
CA SER A 138 9.86 12.30 -19.07
C SER A 138 9.02 12.70 -17.86
N SER A 139 9.49 13.68 -17.06
CA SER A 139 8.77 14.19 -15.89
C SER A 139 7.45 14.86 -16.29
N ALA A 140 7.41 15.59 -17.39
CA ALA A 140 6.17 16.20 -17.90
C ALA A 140 5.14 15.14 -18.33
N LEU A 141 5.58 14.04 -18.94
CA LEU A 141 4.71 12.90 -19.29
C LEU A 141 4.13 12.25 -18.04
N ASN A 142 4.96 11.98 -17.02
CA ASN A 142 4.51 11.44 -15.76
C ASN A 142 3.53 12.39 -15.04
N GLY A 143 3.84 13.69 -15.01
CA GLY A 143 2.96 14.71 -14.41
C GLY A 143 1.60 14.83 -15.13
N ALA A 144 1.61 14.83 -16.46
CA ALA A 144 0.38 14.87 -17.26
C ALA A 144 -0.47 13.61 -17.04
N LEU A 145 0.17 12.44 -17.03
CA LEU A 145 -0.51 11.18 -16.74
C LEU A 145 -1.07 11.16 -15.32
N ALA A 146 -0.30 11.57 -14.32
CA ALA A 146 -0.74 11.66 -12.92
C ALA A 146 -1.99 12.55 -12.80
N TRP A 147 -1.99 13.71 -13.45
CA TRP A 147 -3.16 14.60 -13.47
C TRP A 147 -4.40 13.94 -14.08
N LEU A 148 -4.25 13.24 -15.22
CA LEU A 148 -5.33 12.49 -15.85
C LEU A 148 -5.84 11.37 -14.96
N MET A 149 -4.92 10.64 -14.29
CA MET A 149 -5.26 9.53 -13.41
C MET A 149 -5.95 9.99 -12.13
N PHE A 150 -5.54 11.10 -11.50
CA PHE A 150 -6.27 11.67 -10.37
C PHE A 150 -7.70 12.07 -10.76
N ARG A 151 -7.88 12.61 -11.95
CA ARG A 151 -9.22 12.96 -12.45
C ARG A 151 -10.07 11.71 -12.65
N ALA A 152 -9.55 10.67 -13.31
CA ALA A 152 -10.21 9.39 -13.49
C ALA A 152 -10.46 8.65 -12.16
N ALA A 153 -9.52 8.70 -11.22
CA ALA A 153 -9.67 8.11 -9.88
C ALA A 153 -10.86 8.70 -9.12
N ARG A 154 -11.04 10.03 -9.18
CA ARG A 154 -12.19 10.71 -8.55
C ARG A 154 -13.51 10.34 -9.26
N GLU A 155 -13.52 10.27 -10.58
CA GLU A 155 -14.72 9.94 -11.37
C GLU A 155 -15.18 8.50 -11.11
N HIS A 156 -14.22 7.54 -11.10
CA HIS A 156 -14.49 6.13 -10.92
C HIS A 156 -14.37 5.63 -9.46
N ARG A 157 -14.02 6.51 -8.51
CA ARG A 157 -13.74 6.17 -7.10
C ARG A 157 -12.74 5.00 -6.96
N SER A 158 -11.72 5.00 -7.82
CA SER A 158 -10.74 3.92 -7.90
C SER A 158 -9.50 4.23 -7.07
N ILE A 159 -9.32 3.51 -5.97
CA ILE A 159 -8.15 3.62 -5.08
C ILE A 159 -6.88 3.22 -5.84
N ALA A 160 -6.96 2.23 -6.73
CA ALA A 160 -5.81 1.79 -7.53
C ALA A 160 -5.28 2.89 -8.45
N LEU A 161 -6.19 3.62 -9.15
CA LEU A 161 -5.78 4.77 -9.98
C LEU A 161 -5.22 5.92 -9.15
N GLU A 162 -5.75 6.15 -7.95
CA GLU A 162 -5.21 7.16 -7.05
C GLU A 162 -3.80 6.81 -6.55
N ALA A 163 -3.57 5.55 -6.21
CA ALA A 163 -2.26 5.06 -5.77
C ALA A 163 -1.21 5.21 -6.88
N ASP A 164 -1.53 4.78 -8.11
CA ASP A 164 -0.64 4.92 -9.27
C ASP A 164 -0.37 6.40 -9.60
N ALA A 165 -1.41 7.27 -9.54
CA ALA A 165 -1.23 8.71 -9.71
C ALA A 165 -0.29 9.33 -8.67
N ARG A 166 -0.38 8.93 -7.40
CA ARG A 166 0.52 9.38 -6.33
C ARG A 166 1.96 8.94 -6.58
N HIS A 167 2.14 7.71 -7.05
CA HIS A 167 3.45 7.19 -7.42
C HIS A 167 4.10 8.02 -8.55
N LEU A 168 3.35 8.29 -9.63
CA LEU A 168 3.83 9.15 -10.72
C LEU A 168 4.21 10.57 -10.25
N VAL A 169 3.48 11.14 -9.29
CA VAL A 169 3.86 12.43 -8.69
C VAL A 169 5.17 12.33 -7.92
N THR A 170 5.40 11.24 -7.19
CA THR A 170 6.67 11.00 -6.50
C THR A 170 7.82 10.94 -7.50
N ASP A 171 7.66 10.23 -8.62
CA ASP A 171 8.65 10.19 -9.71
C ASP A 171 8.95 11.57 -10.29
N VAL A 172 7.95 12.45 -10.39
CA VAL A 172 8.16 13.84 -10.84
C VAL A 172 9.00 14.62 -9.83
N TRP A 173 8.79 14.43 -8.52
CA TRP A 173 9.58 15.10 -7.49
C TRP A 173 11.02 14.62 -7.45
N THR A 174 11.28 13.31 -7.57
CA THR A 174 12.64 12.76 -7.61
C THR A 174 13.39 13.22 -8.84
N SER A 175 12.77 13.12 -10.02
CA SER A 175 13.35 13.66 -11.27
C SER A 175 13.60 15.17 -11.19
N GLY A 176 12.69 15.92 -10.56
CA GLY A 176 12.87 17.36 -10.30
C GLY A 176 14.12 17.66 -9.48
N GLY A 177 14.39 16.86 -8.44
CA GLY A 177 15.61 16.96 -7.63
C GLY A 177 16.88 16.73 -8.47
N VAL A 178 16.88 15.72 -9.32
CA VAL A 178 18.01 15.42 -10.23
C VAL A 178 18.21 16.55 -11.24
N ILE A 179 17.14 17.07 -11.84
CA ILE A 179 17.21 18.22 -12.77
C ILE A 179 17.83 19.44 -12.09
N VAL A 180 17.43 19.75 -10.85
CA VAL A 180 18.02 20.86 -10.08
C VAL A 180 19.51 20.60 -9.83
N GLY A 181 19.90 19.36 -9.50
CA GLY A 181 21.30 18.96 -9.34
C GLY A 181 22.13 19.24 -10.58
N ILE A 182 21.64 18.82 -11.76
CA ILE A 182 22.31 19.05 -13.03
C ILE A 182 22.42 20.55 -13.35
N LEU A 183 21.36 21.32 -13.11
CA LEU A 183 21.39 22.78 -13.29
C LEU A 183 22.43 23.44 -12.38
N LEU A 184 22.57 22.99 -11.14
CA LEU A 184 23.62 23.48 -10.25
C LEU A 184 25.02 23.16 -10.78
N VAL A 185 25.25 21.96 -11.32
CA VAL A 185 26.52 21.61 -11.99
C VAL A 185 26.78 22.53 -13.17
N MET A 186 25.77 22.80 -14.00
CA MET A 186 25.91 23.71 -15.15
C MET A 186 26.27 25.15 -14.75
N LEU A 187 25.70 25.65 -13.65
CA LEU A 187 25.90 27.00 -13.16
C LEU A 187 27.22 27.18 -12.41
N THR A 188 27.60 26.17 -11.63
CA THR A 188 28.80 26.26 -10.76
C THR A 188 30.07 25.69 -11.37
N GLY A 189 29.90 24.74 -12.30
CA GLY A 189 31.01 23.94 -12.85
C GLY A 189 31.51 22.85 -11.89
N TRP A 190 30.84 22.65 -10.73
CA TRP A 190 31.26 21.69 -9.71
C TRP A 190 30.71 20.29 -10.01
N LEU A 191 31.51 19.47 -10.69
CA LEU A 191 31.11 18.12 -11.13
C LEU A 191 30.72 17.17 -10.00
N TRP A 192 31.30 17.35 -8.80
CA TRP A 192 30.97 16.54 -7.64
C TRP A 192 29.52 16.73 -7.14
N LEU A 193 28.84 17.82 -7.50
CA LEU A 193 27.45 18.08 -7.11
C LEU A 193 26.50 17.04 -7.69
N ASP A 194 26.71 16.54 -8.91
CA ASP A 194 25.90 15.47 -9.51
C ASP A 194 25.94 14.21 -8.63
N ALA A 195 27.13 13.79 -8.20
CA ALA A 195 27.30 12.64 -7.33
C ALA A 195 26.67 12.84 -5.94
N VAL A 196 26.79 14.04 -5.36
CA VAL A 196 26.18 14.35 -4.05
C VAL A 196 24.67 14.33 -4.12
N VAL A 197 24.07 14.91 -5.16
CA VAL A 197 22.62 14.87 -5.39
C VAL A 197 22.18 13.42 -5.59
N ALA A 198 22.89 12.63 -6.39
CA ALA A 198 22.61 11.22 -6.60
C ALA A 198 22.64 10.42 -5.27
N ILE A 199 23.62 10.66 -4.41
CA ILE A 199 23.67 10.03 -3.07
C ILE A 199 22.46 10.47 -2.22
N GLY A 200 22.10 11.74 -2.22
CA GLY A 200 20.94 12.25 -1.49
C GLY A 200 19.64 11.56 -1.91
N VAL A 201 19.42 11.42 -3.22
CA VAL A 201 18.28 10.70 -3.79
C VAL A 201 18.34 9.22 -3.41
N ALA A 202 19.50 8.57 -3.57
CA ALA A 202 19.68 7.15 -3.27
C ALA A 202 19.47 6.83 -1.77
N LEU A 203 19.85 7.72 -0.87
CA LEU A 203 19.58 7.55 0.58
C LEU A 203 18.08 7.62 0.89
N ASN A 204 17.34 8.49 0.21
CA ASN A 204 15.88 8.53 0.33
C ASN A 204 15.25 7.25 -0.21
N ILE A 205 15.67 6.78 -1.38
CA ILE A 205 15.24 5.52 -1.99
C ILE A 205 15.57 4.33 -1.08
N LEU A 206 16.76 4.28 -0.49
CA LEU A 206 17.18 3.25 0.46
C LEU A 206 16.25 3.19 1.69
N ARG A 207 15.89 4.36 2.24
CA ARG A 207 14.96 4.46 3.37
C ARG A 207 13.59 3.88 3.01
N GLU A 208 13.05 4.19 1.83
CA GLU A 208 11.78 3.64 1.35
C GLU A 208 11.86 2.11 1.17
N GLY A 209 12.94 1.58 0.59
CA GLY A 209 13.15 0.13 0.45
C GLY A 209 13.18 -0.59 1.79
N VAL A 210 13.88 -0.06 2.79
CA VAL A 210 13.90 -0.61 4.15
C VAL A 210 12.51 -0.59 4.78
N HIS A 211 11.77 0.51 4.61
CA HIS A 211 10.41 0.64 5.12
C HIS A 211 9.46 -0.39 4.49
N LEU A 212 9.56 -0.63 3.18
CA LEU A 212 8.76 -1.64 2.49
C LEU A 212 9.05 -3.06 2.99
N ILE A 213 10.33 -3.42 3.19
CA ILE A 213 10.70 -4.73 3.74
C ILE A 213 10.16 -4.87 5.16
N TRP A 214 10.31 -3.84 5.99
CA TRP A 214 9.79 -3.86 7.36
C TRP A 214 8.27 -4.10 7.36
N ARG A 215 7.52 -3.32 6.59
CA ARG A 215 6.06 -3.44 6.49
C ARG A 215 5.63 -4.81 5.95
N SER A 216 6.32 -5.32 4.94
CA SER A 216 6.10 -6.67 4.40
C SER A 216 6.32 -7.75 5.47
N SER A 217 7.41 -7.63 6.23
CA SER A 217 7.73 -8.56 7.31
C SER A 217 6.67 -8.57 8.41
N GLN A 218 6.18 -7.40 8.81
CA GLN A 218 5.10 -7.30 9.82
C GLN A 218 3.82 -7.98 9.33
N GLY A 219 3.43 -7.76 8.07
CA GLY A 219 2.27 -8.43 7.49
C GLY A 219 2.42 -9.96 7.39
N LEU A 220 3.62 -10.47 7.11
CA LEU A 220 3.90 -11.91 7.13
C LEU A 220 3.83 -12.51 8.53
N MET A 221 4.19 -11.72 9.56
CA MET A 221 4.14 -12.10 10.98
C MET A 221 2.76 -11.88 11.64
N ASP A 222 1.70 -11.77 10.84
CA ASP A 222 0.34 -11.58 11.37
C ASP A 222 0.16 -10.29 12.19
N GLU A 223 0.63 -9.15 11.64
CA GLU A 223 0.43 -7.84 12.24
C GLU A 223 -1.03 -7.61 12.64
N ALA A 224 -1.24 -7.04 13.82
CA ALA A 224 -2.56 -6.70 14.31
C ALA A 224 -3.27 -5.69 13.39
N LEU A 225 -4.60 -5.62 13.51
CA LEU A 225 -5.39 -4.62 12.81
C LEU A 225 -5.05 -3.21 13.29
N GLU A 226 -5.31 -2.23 12.44
CA GLU A 226 -5.13 -0.82 12.76
C GLU A 226 -5.93 -0.43 14.03
N PRO A 227 -5.42 0.43 14.90
CA PRO A 227 -6.05 0.78 16.18
C PRO A 227 -7.51 1.23 16.06
N ASP A 228 -7.84 1.97 14.99
CA ASP A 228 -9.20 2.46 14.73
C ASP A 228 -10.16 1.31 14.43
N VAL A 229 -9.71 0.30 13.67
CA VAL A 229 -10.49 -0.91 13.37
C VAL A 229 -10.69 -1.74 14.63
N VAL A 230 -9.65 -1.89 15.44
CA VAL A 230 -9.71 -2.59 16.73
C VAL A 230 -10.70 -1.89 17.68
N ALA A 231 -10.68 -0.56 17.73
CA ALA A 231 -11.62 0.23 18.53
C ALA A 231 -13.07 0.01 18.08
N LEU A 232 -13.33 0.00 16.76
CA LEU A 232 -14.66 -0.25 16.21
C LEU A 232 -15.16 -1.67 16.51
N ILE A 233 -14.27 -2.68 16.45
CA ILE A 233 -14.59 -4.05 16.84
C ILE A 233 -15.00 -4.09 18.32
N ARG A 234 -14.20 -3.47 19.21
CA ARG A 234 -14.50 -3.40 20.65
C ARG A 234 -15.82 -2.70 20.93
N GLU A 235 -16.08 -1.56 20.28
CA GLU A 235 -17.35 -0.85 20.43
C GLU A 235 -18.54 -1.72 20.03
N THR A 236 -18.40 -2.46 18.91
CA THR A 236 -19.44 -3.38 18.46
C THR A 236 -19.67 -4.49 19.47
N LEU A 237 -18.63 -5.10 20.03
CA LEU A 237 -18.74 -6.15 21.06
C LEU A 237 -19.40 -5.61 22.35
N ASN A 238 -18.96 -4.45 22.84
CA ASN A 238 -19.53 -3.79 24.02
C ASN A 238 -21.02 -3.51 23.84
N GLY A 239 -21.48 -3.24 22.62
CA GLY A 239 -22.91 -3.09 22.34
C GLY A 239 -23.77 -4.35 22.66
N PHE A 240 -23.14 -5.52 22.59
CA PHE A 240 -23.81 -6.78 22.97
C PHE A 240 -23.75 -7.03 24.47
N GLU A 241 -22.72 -6.60 25.18
CA GLU A 241 -22.66 -6.68 26.64
C GLU A 241 -23.74 -5.83 27.29
N HIS A 242 -23.96 -4.59 26.85
CA HIS A 242 -24.93 -3.65 27.42
C HIS A 242 -26.39 -3.97 27.11
N ARG A 243 -26.68 -4.55 25.96
CA ARG A 243 -28.06 -4.81 25.51
C ARG A 243 -28.80 -5.91 26.32
N ARG A 244 -28.09 -6.68 27.15
CA ARG A 244 -28.68 -7.83 27.88
C ARG A 244 -28.36 -7.82 29.35
N ALA A 245 -28.18 -6.66 29.95
CA ALA A 245 -27.88 -6.46 31.37
C ALA A 245 -28.91 -7.04 32.34
N GLU A 246 -30.11 -7.45 31.90
CA GLU A 246 -31.14 -7.94 32.78
C GLU A 246 -31.02 -9.42 33.19
N VAL A 247 -30.22 -10.25 32.51
CA VAL A 247 -30.28 -11.70 32.80
C VAL A 247 -28.95 -12.44 32.82
N SER A 248 -27.86 -11.95 32.27
CA SER A 248 -26.60 -12.67 32.41
C SER A 248 -25.43 -12.01 31.70
N ILE A 249 -24.38 -12.08 32.35
CA ILE A 249 -23.08 -11.55 32.02
C ILE A 249 -22.57 -12.22 30.73
N ILE A 250 -22.81 -11.57 29.59
CA ILE A 250 -22.07 -11.89 28.37
C ILE A 250 -20.83 -11.04 28.43
N ARG A 251 -19.68 -11.67 28.38
CA ARG A 251 -18.36 -11.02 28.40
C ARG A 251 -17.60 -11.44 27.17
N PHE A 252 -16.85 -10.48 26.58
CA PHE A 252 -15.91 -10.76 25.53
C PHE A 252 -14.51 -10.49 26.04
N ASP A 253 -13.59 -11.44 25.80
CA ASP A 253 -12.18 -11.29 26.13
C ASP A 253 -11.29 -12.00 25.10
N HIS A 254 -10.00 -12.04 25.34
CA HIS A 254 -9.00 -12.68 24.47
C HIS A 254 -9.15 -12.32 22.99
N MET A 255 -9.33 -11.02 22.71
CA MET A 255 -9.47 -10.54 21.34
C MET A 255 -8.09 -10.46 20.68
N ILE A 256 -7.84 -11.35 19.73
CA ILE A 256 -6.66 -11.40 18.90
C ILE A 256 -7.06 -11.03 17.48
N SER A 257 -6.31 -10.13 16.85
CA SER A 257 -6.61 -9.71 15.50
C SER A 257 -5.38 -9.81 14.62
N ARG A 258 -5.59 -10.06 13.33
CA ARG A 258 -4.51 -10.09 12.33
C ARG A 258 -4.99 -9.67 10.96
N LYS A 259 -4.06 -9.20 10.16
CA LYS A 259 -4.27 -8.83 8.76
C LYS A 259 -3.55 -9.82 7.85
N ALA A 260 -4.21 -10.23 6.77
CA ALA A 260 -3.59 -11.04 5.72
C ALA A 260 -3.96 -10.46 4.35
N GLY A 261 -3.07 -9.63 3.79
CA GLY A 261 -3.36 -8.85 2.57
C GLY A 261 -4.60 -7.98 2.76
N GLN A 262 -5.64 -8.21 1.95
CA GLN A 262 -6.91 -7.47 2.02
C GLN A 262 -7.92 -8.08 3.02
N ARG A 263 -7.60 -9.21 3.65
CA ARG A 263 -8.48 -9.88 4.61
C ARG A 263 -8.11 -9.53 6.05
N LEU A 264 -9.14 -9.30 6.84
CA LEU A 264 -9.04 -8.99 8.26
C LEU A 264 -9.60 -10.18 9.05
N PHE A 265 -8.89 -10.56 10.11
CA PHE A 265 -9.30 -11.67 10.98
C PHE A 265 -9.34 -11.19 12.42
N VAL A 266 -10.35 -11.65 13.16
CA VAL A 266 -10.44 -11.48 14.61
C VAL A 266 -10.90 -12.78 15.22
N ASP A 267 -10.20 -13.20 16.26
CA ASP A 267 -10.58 -14.30 17.12
C ASP A 267 -10.93 -13.72 18.49
N VAL A 268 -12.07 -14.12 19.08
CA VAL A 268 -12.57 -13.59 20.34
C VAL A 268 -13.28 -14.67 21.12
N HIS A 269 -13.15 -14.66 22.44
CA HIS A 269 -13.94 -15.49 23.34
C HIS A 269 -15.23 -14.78 23.72
N MET A 270 -16.33 -15.52 23.71
CA MET A 270 -17.64 -15.08 24.20
C MET A 270 -18.06 -15.96 25.37
N HIS A 271 -18.04 -15.40 26.57
CA HIS A 271 -18.45 -16.05 27.78
C HIS A 271 -19.95 -15.88 28.00
N MET A 272 -20.60 -16.97 28.38
CA MET A 272 -22.05 -17.02 28.63
C MET A 272 -22.38 -18.01 29.73
N PRO A 273 -23.59 -17.92 30.34
CA PRO A 273 -24.00 -18.88 31.38
C PRO A 273 -23.96 -20.32 30.91
N ALA A 274 -23.37 -21.22 31.70
CA ALA A 274 -23.29 -22.65 31.41
C ALA A 274 -24.66 -23.32 31.22
N SER A 275 -25.71 -22.69 31.74
CA SER A 275 -27.11 -23.17 31.63
C SER A 275 -27.73 -22.89 30.24
N TRP A 276 -27.09 -22.14 29.39
CA TRP A 276 -27.63 -21.88 28.04
C TRP A 276 -27.54 -23.12 27.16
N SER A 277 -28.59 -23.34 26.36
CA SER A 277 -28.51 -24.34 25.31
C SER A 277 -27.53 -23.90 24.20
N LEU A 278 -26.89 -24.87 23.58
CA LEU A 278 -25.99 -24.62 22.44
C LEU A 278 -26.70 -23.83 21.33
N GLY A 279 -27.98 -24.11 21.07
CA GLY A 279 -28.77 -23.39 20.08
C GLY A 279 -28.95 -21.91 20.41
N ARG A 280 -29.14 -21.54 21.67
CA ARG A 280 -29.21 -20.13 22.10
C ARG A 280 -27.86 -19.44 21.96
N ALA A 281 -26.79 -20.10 22.37
CA ALA A 281 -25.43 -19.60 22.26
C ALA A 281 -25.03 -19.36 20.78
N ALA A 282 -25.35 -20.33 19.92
CA ALA A 282 -25.06 -20.21 18.46
C ALA A 282 -25.87 -19.08 17.81
N ALA A 283 -27.12 -18.86 18.20
CA ALA A 283 -27.91 -17.73 17.67
C ALA A 283 -27.31 -16.38 18.05
N LEU A 284 -26.83 -16.22 19.30
CA LEU A 284 -26.15 -15.01 19.71
C LEU A 284 -24.81 -14.83 18.96
N ARG A 285 -23.98 -15.87 18.84
CA ARG A 285 -22.75 -15.87 18.08
C ARG A 285 -22.98 -15.34 16.66
N THR A 286 -23.97 -15.90 15.96
CA THR A 286 -24.32 -15.47 14.60
C THR A 286 -24.70 -13.98 14.55
N SER A 287 -25.46 -13.49 15.56
CA SER A 287 -25.82 -12.07 15.63
C SER A 287 -24.57 -11.17 15.82
N VAL A 288 -23.61 -11.60 16.66
CA VAL A 288 -22.34 -10.89 16.88
C VAL A 288 -21.48 -10.91 15.61
N GLU A 289 -21.33 -12.07 14.97
CA GLU A 289 -20.60 -12.21 13.70
C GLU A 289 -21.15 -11.25 12.63
N GLN A 290 -22.48 -11.22 12.45
CA GLN A 290 -23.13 -10.33 11.48
C GLN A 290 -22.92 -8.86 11.80
N ALA A 291 -22.98 -8.48 13.07
CA ALA A 291 -22.73 -7.10 13.50
C ALA A 291 -21.28 -6.69 13.22
N LEU A 292 -20.30 -7.55 13.55
CA LEU A 292 -18.88 -7.31 13.28
C LEU A 292 -18.61 -7.19 11.78
N MET A 293 -19.14 -8.10 10.95
CA MET A 293 -18.97 -8.05 9.49
C MET A 293 -19.66 -6.84 8.86
N SER A 294 -20.73 -6.33 9.46
CA SER A 294 -21.41 -5.12 9.02
C SER A 294 -20.64 -3.85 9.40
N ALA A 295 -20.01 -3.84 10.59
CA ALA A 295 -19.21 -2.73 11.07
C ALA A 295 -17.87 -2.64 10.34
N VAL A 296 -17.23 -3.79 10.06
CA VAL A 296 -15.91 -3.86 9.41
C VAL A 296 -16.02 -4.72 8.15
N PRO A 297 -16.15 -4.12 6.96
CA PRO A 297 -16.23 -4.85 5.70
C PRO A 297 -14.96 -5.68 5.45
N GLY A 298 -15.13 -6.95 5.07
CA GLY A 298 -14.02 -7.86 4.81
C GLY A 298 -13.44 -8.56 6.04
N LEU A 299 -13.98 -8.30 7.24
CA LEU A 299 -13.63 -8.99 8.46
C LEU A 299 -14.18 -10.43 8.46
N ARG A 300 -13.36 -11.36 8.92
CA ARG A 300 -13.76 -12.71 9.32
C ARG A 300 -13.58 -12.86 10.82
N ALA A 301 -14.68 -13.06 11.54
CA ALA A 301 -14.67 -13.27 12.97
C ALA A 301 -14.79 -14.75 13.31
N THR A 302 -13.95 -15.23 14.23
CA THR A 302 -14.07 -16.53 14.86
C THR A 302 -14.44 -16.30 16.34
N ILE A 303 -15.58 -16.81 16.77
CA ILE A 303 -16.05 -16.61 18.14
C ILE A 303 -16.11 -17.95 18.84
N GLN A 304 -15.23 -18.13 19.82
CA GLN A 304 -15.23 -19.30 20.69
C GLN A 304 -16.23 -19.10 21.83
N LEU A 305 -17.10 -20.10 22.01
CA LEU A 305 -18.13 -20.09 23.05
C LEU A 305 -17.59 -20.73 24.31
N LEU A 306 -17.60 -20.01 25.42
CA LEU A 306 -17.11 -20.48 26.72
C LEU A 306 -18.18 -20.26 27.83
N PRO A 307 -18.29 -21.19 28.78
CA PRO A 307 -19.03 -20.93 30.00
C PRO A 307 -18.42 -19.79 30.81
N SER A 308 -19.26 -19.03 31.55
CA SER A 308 -18.78 -17.85 32.32
C SER A 308 -17.82 -18.21 33.47
N ASP A 309 -17.80 -19.47 33.90
CA ASP A 309 -16.97 -20.01 34.97
C ASP A 309 -15.68 -20.70 34.45
N MET A 310 -15.48 -20.71 33.16
CA MET A 310 -14.28 -21.29 32.53
C MET A 310 -13.50 -20.24 31.79
N GLU A 311 -12.19 -20.24 31.98
CA GLU A 311 -11.24 -19.51 31.11
C GLU A 311 -10.58 -20.49 30.15
N ALA A 312 -10.36 -20.09 28.92
CA ALA A 312 -9.58 -20.90 27.98
C ALA A 312 -8.14 -20.95 28.47
N HIS A 313 -7.63 -22.17 28.69
CA HIS A 313 -6.20 -22.35 28.95
C HIS A 313 -5.41 -22.09 27.65
N PHE A 314 -4.99 -20.86 27.47
CA PHE A 314 -3.87 -20.56 26.60
C PHE A 314 -2.69 -20.23 27.53
N ASP A 315 -1.56 -20.85 27.30
CA ASP A 315 -0.33 -20.51 28.02
C ASP A 315 -0.08 -19.01 27.84
N ASP A 316 -0.38 -18.24 28.87
CA ASP A 316 -0.10 -16.82 28.96
C ASP A 316 1.41 -16.60 29.14
N GLU A 317 2.18 -16.75 28.06
CA GLU A 317 3.56 -16.25 28.01
C GLU A 317 3.63 -14.70 28.10
N LYS A 318 2.50 -14.00 28.18
CA LYS A 318 2.47 -12.54 28.29
C LYS A 318 2.74 -11.97 29.68
N ASN A 319 2.89 -12.79 30.70
CA ASN A 319 3.21 -12.34 32.07
C ASN A 319 4.65 -12.57 32.51
N SER A 320 5.57 -12.87 31.59
CA SER A 320 6.98 -13.12 31.91
C SER A 320 7.98 -12.23 31.16
N ILE A 321 7.61 -10.97 30.86
CA ILE A 321 8.63 -9.95 30.50
C ILE A 321 8.32 -8.66 31.25
#